data_fde4e799d30b01f495a16a3f855d7386
#
_entry.id   fde4e799d30b01f495a16a3f855d7386
#
_cell.length_a   1.000
_cell.length_b   1.000
_cell.length_c   1.000
_cell.angle_alpha   90.00
_cell.angle_beta   90.00
_cell.angle_gamma   90.00
#
_symmetry.space_group_name_H-M   'P 1'
#
loop_
_entity.id
_entity.type
_entity.pdbx_description
1 polymer ?
#
loop_
_entity_poly.entity_id
_entity_poly.type
_entity_poly.pdbx_seq_one_letter_code
_entity_poly.pdbx_strand_id
1 'polypeptide(L)'
;WFETKLADTYYDRYTKWIARYASTLGYNKEVGMWQYTSTGSVAGISGNVDISHCYRDFPKLISGENAWEPPKETEVNVYYRVRTKETGWLEEVRNLEDYAGYKGYAVTDIAVRANHGSVRYRVHVKGGKWLPYVSGYDTKESKNGYAGNGRVIDAIEIYYYTPESIRPYQKIKY
;
A
#
# COMPACT_ATOMS: atom_id res chain seq x y z
N TRP A 1 31.80 22.18 2.95
CA TRP A 1 32.11 22.26 1.51
C TRP A 1 31.48 23.49 0.87
N PHE A 2 30.17 23.71 0.97
CA PHE A 2 29.47 24.85 0.37
C PHE A 2 29.89 26.20 0.95
N GLU A 3 30.31 26.24 2.21
CA GLU A 3 30.76 27.45 2.89
C GLU A 3 32.28 27.68 2.76
N THR A 4 33.01 26.75 2.15
CA THR A 4 34.46 26.85 2.02
C THR A 4 34.96 26.64 0.58
N LYS A 5 34.77 25.43 0.04
CA LYS A 5 35.31 25.06 -1.28
C LYS A 5 34.42 25.50 -2.45
N LEU A 6 33.10 25.64 -2.20
CA LEU A 6 32.08 26.03 -3.16
C LEU A 6 31.42 27.35 -2.76
N ALA A 7 32.13 28.20 -1.99
CA ALA A 7 31.60 29.46 -1.49
C ALA A 7 31.55 30.59 -2.58
N ASP A 8 32.03 30.31 -3.79
CA ASP A 8 31.99 31.26 -4.90
C ASP A 8 30.54 31.54 -5.31
N THR A 9 30.22 32.83 -5.47
CA THR A 9 28.91 33.31 -5.95
C THR A 9 28.54 32.77 -7.33
N TYR A 10 29.51 32.33 -8.12
CA TYR A 10 29.27 31.62 -9.38
C TYR A 10 28.33 30.44 -9.24
N TYR A 11 28.40 29.72 -8.11
CA TYR A 11 27.56 28.54 -7.85
C TYR A 11 26.17 28.91 -7.32
N ASP A 12 25.92 30.15 -6.94
CA ASP A 12 24.62 30.56 -6.39
C ASP A 12 23.49 30.48 -7.44
N ARG A 13 23.83 30.52 -8.72
CA ARG A 13 22.89 30.35 -9.84
C ARG A 13 22.39 28.91 -10.04
N TYR A 14 23.02 27.94 -9.42
CA TYR A 14 22.65 26.55 -9.55
C TYR A 14 21.84 26.10 -8.32
N THR A 15 20.83 25.29 -8.57
CA THR A 15 20.10 24.61 -7.50
C THR A 15 21.02 23.60 -6.82
N LYS A 16 21.11 23.69 -5.52
CA LYS A 16 22.00 22.85 -4.72
C LYS A 16 21.26 21.62 -4.21
N TRP A 17 21.90 20.46 -4.31
CA TRP A 17 21.50 19.25 -3.60
C TRP A 17 22.60 18.93 -2.57
N ILE A 18 22.26 19.02 -1.29
CA ILE A 18 23.23 18.87 -0.20
C ILE A 18 22.98 17.55 0.52
N ALA A 19 24.03 16.71 0.59
CA ALA A 19 24.06 15.56 1.48
C ALA A 19 24.66 15.97 2.81
N ARG A 20 23.86 15.95 3.87
CA ARG A 20 24.29 16.18 5.26
C ARG A 20 23.43 15.34 6.18
N TYR A 21 24.04 14.31 6.78
CA TYR A 21 23.37 13.38 7.67
C TYR A 21 23.30 13.96 9.08
N ALA A 22 22.26 14.73 9.33
CA ALA A 22 22.03 15.46 10.58
C ALA A 22 20.54 15.73 10.78
N SER A 23 20.16 16.16 11.98
CA SER A 23 18.78 16.56 12.30
C SER A 23 18.34 17.88 11.67
N THR A 24 19.29 18.70 11.24
CA THR A 24 19.06 19.98 10.57
C THR A 24 20.05 20.19 9.43
N LEU A 25 19.62 20.90 8.39
CA LEU A 25 20.49 21.20 7.25
C LEU A 25 21.66 22.11 7.64
N GLY A 26 21.43 23.12 8.50
CA GLY A 26 22.44 24.06 8.97
C GLY A 26 23.15 24.84 7.85
N TYR A 27 22.44 25.10 6.74
CA TYR A 27 22.92 25.89 5.61
C TYR A 27 21.90 27.01 5.34
N ASN A 28 22.37 28.27 5.29
CA ASN A 28 21.51 29.46 5.33
C ASN A 28 21.12 30.01 3.96
N LYS A 29 21.63 29.42 2.87
CA LYS A 29 21.25 29.80 1.51
C LYS A 29 20.19 28.85 0.93
N GLU A 30 19.60 29.23 -0.19
CA GLU A 30 18.60 28.43 -0.89
C GLU A 30 19.15 27.06 -1.30
N VAL A 31 18.35 26.02 -1.05
CA VAL A 31 18.65 24.63 -1.38
C VAL A 31 17.44 24.00 -2.08
N GLY A 32 17.69 23.25 -3.12
CA GLY A 32 16.64 22.50 -3.82
C GLY A 32 16.32 21.16 -3.18
N MET A 33 17.36 20.46 -2.71
CA MET A 33 17.20 19.15 -2.06
C MET A 33 18.21 18.97 -0.94
N TRP A 34 17.79 18.29 0.11
CA TRP A 34 18.64 17.89 1.23
C TRP A 34 18.52 16.40 1.50
N GLN A 35 19.59 15.65 1.21
CA GLN A 35 19.72 14.25 1.62
C GLN A 35 20.13 14.20 3.09
N TYR A 36 19.21 13.81 3.96
CA TYR A 36 19.43 13.84 5.40
C TYR A 36 19.85 12.51 6.01
N THR A 37 19.71 11.41 5.25
CA THR A 37 20.18 10.07 5.67
C THR A 37 20.54 9.22 4.45
N SER A 38 21.48 8.27 4.67
CA SER A 38 21.80 7.17 3.75
C SER A 38 21.44 5.80 4.33
N THR A 39 20.75 5.78 5.47
CA THR A 39 20.36 4.55 6.17
C THR A 39 18.85 4.50 6.39
N GLY A 40 18.09 5.12 5.51
CA GLY A 40 16.64 5.10 5.54
C GLY A 40 16.09 3.72 5.20
N SER A 41 14.83 3.49 5.57
CA SER A 41 14.09 2.28 5.21
C SER A 41 12.82 2.66 4.46
N VAL A 42 12.56 1.97 3.37
CA VAL A 42 11.34 2.13 2.55
C VAL A 42 10.69 0.77 2.38
N ALA A 43 9.40 0.70 2.64
CA ALA A 43 8.65 -0.55 2.51
C ALA A 43 8.76 -1.12 1.08
N GLY A 44 9.13 -2.39 0.97
CA GLY A 44 9.34 -3.08 -0.30
C GLY A 44 10.76 -2.98 -0.87
N ILE A 45 11.67 -2.24 -0.23
CA ILE A 45 13.08 -2.17 -0.60
C ILE A 45 13.92 -2.84 0.48
N SER A 46 14.76 -3.80 0.08
CA SER A 46 15.70 -4.47 0.98
C SER A 46 16.98 -3.65 1.09
N GLY A 47 17.40 -3.35 2.32
CA GLY A 47 18.61 -2.59 2.62
C GLY A 47 18.35 -1.10 2.87
N ASN A 48 19.45 -0.37 3.02
CA ASN A 48 19.43 1.06 3.28
C ASN A 48 19.15 1.85 2.00
N VAL A 49 18.43 2.95 2.14
CA VAL A 49 18.15 3.90 1.06
C VAL A 49 18.51 5.32 1.47
N ASP A 50 18.91 6.11 0.49
CA ASP A 50 19.08 7.55 0.64
C ASP A 50 17.71 8.22 0.69
N ILE A 51 17.49 9.08 1.69
CA ILE A 51 16.26 9.86 1.80
C ILE A 51 16.57 11.34 1.80
N SER A 52 15.81 12.09 1.00
CA SER A 52 15.96 13.52 0.84
C SER A 52 14.66 14.28 1.06
N HIS A 53 14.77 15.49 1.63
CA HIS A 53 13.72 16.50 1.50
C HIS A 53 13.90 17.23 0.17
N CYS A 54 12.83 17.38 -0.59
CA CYS A 54 12.79 18.18 -1.80
C CYS A 54 12.06 19.49 -1.51
N TYR A 55 12.74 20.62 -1.68
CA TYR A 55 12.21 21.95 -1.38
C TYR A 55 11.74 22.71 -2.64
N ARG A 56 12.00 22.15 -3.82
CA ARG A 56 11.58 22.71 -5.11
C ARG A 56 10.79 21.67 -5.90
N ASP A 57 9.80 22.15 -6.62
CA ASP A 57 9.06 21.34 -7.59
C ASP A 57 9.88 21.21 -8.89
N PHE A 58 10.81 20.25 -8.91
CA PHE A 58 11.64 19.99 -10.08
C PHE A 58 10.85 19.55 -11.32
N PRO A 59 9.81 18.69 -11.19
CA PRO A 59 8.95 18.38 -12.32
C PRO A 59 8.37 19.63 -12.98
N LYS A 60 7.86 20.58 -12.20
CA LYS A 60 7.33 21.84 -12.71
C LYS A 60 8.41 22.70 -13.37
N LEU A 61 9.60 22.76 -12.76
CA LEU A 61 10.73 23.53 -13.30
C LEU A 61 11.24 22.97 -14.64
N ILE A 62 11.15 21.64 -14.82
CA ILE A 62 11.64 20.96 -16.03
C ILE A 62 10.58 20.95 -17.14
N SER A 63 9.32 20.72 -16.80
CA SER A 63 8.23 20.57 -17.76
C SER A 63 7.55 21.88 -18.17
N GLY A 64 7.85 22.99 -17.49
CA GLY A 64 7.15 24.25 -17.69
C GLY A 64 5.75 24.27 -17.09
N GLU A 65 4.70 24.38 -17.89
CA GLU A 65 3.33 24.62 -17.40
C GLU A 65 2.63 23.44 -16.73
N ASN A 66 3.12 22.22 -16.95
CA ASN A 66 2.50 21.01 -16.35
C ASN A 66 3.27 20.57 -15.11
N ALA A 67 2.96 21.19 -13.97
CA ALA A 67 3.44 20.68 -12.68
C ALA A 67 3.02 19.24 -12.48
N TRP A 68 3.96 18.34 -12.19
CA TRP A 68 3.63 17.04 -11.67
C TRP A 68 2.95 17.25 -10.29
N GLU A 69 1.67 16.98 -10.23
CA GLU A 69 0.98 16.84 -8.95
C GLU A 69 1.15 15.39 -8.50
N PRO A 70 1.59 15.16 -7.24
CA PRO A 70 1.59 13.80 -6.75
C PRO A 70 0.17 13.24 -6.90
N PRO A 71 0.02 12.00 -7.39
CA PRO A 71 -1.28 11.38 -7.50
C PRO A 71 -2.01 11.49 -6.17
N LYS A 72 -3.26 11.96 -6.22
CA LYS A 72 -4.10 12.07 -5.03
C LYS A 72 -4.14 10.70 -4.35
N GLU A 73 -3.86 10.66 -3.04
CA GLU A 73 -3.93 9.41 -2.28
C GLU A 73 -5.27 8.72 -2.54
N THR A 74 -5.21 7.51 -3.08
CA THR A 74 -6.40 6.69 -3.31
C THR A 74 -6.58 5.77 -2.11
N GLU A 75 -7.70 5.92 -1.42
CA GLU A 75 -8.03 5.05 -0.30
C GLU A 75 -8.48 3.68 -0.84
N VAL A 76 -7.73 2.64 -0.48
CA VAL A 76 -8.10 1.26 -0.78
C VAL A 76 -8.81 0.67 0.43
N ASN A 77 -10.08 0.31 0.24
CA ASN A 77 -10.88 -0.37 1.25
C ASN A 77 -11.07 -1.83 0.85
N VAL A 78 -10.91 -2.72 1.82
CA VAL A 78 -11.16 -4.16 1.69
C VAL A 78 -12.50 -4.47 2.32
N TYR A 79 -13.32 -5.24 1.61
CA TYR A 79 -14.63 -5.68 2.04
C TYR A 79 -14.64 -7.21 2.08
N TYR A 80 -15.18 -7.77 3.13
CA TYR A 80 -15.24 -9.20 3.27
C TYR A 80 -16.47 -9.63 4.06
N ARG A 81 -16.92 -10.82 3.78
CA ARG A 81 -17.99 -11.48 4.51
C ARG A 81 -17.72 -12.97 4.60
N VAL A 82 -18.22 -13.60 5.63
CA VAL A 82 -18.06 -15.02 5.85
C VAL A 82 -19.40 -15.73 5.94
N ARG A 83 -19.39 -17.02 5.71
CA ARG A 83 -20.51 -17.90 5.94
C ARG A 83 -20.18 -18.88 7.04
N THR A 84 -21.13 -19.15 7.92
CA THR A 84 -21.11 -20.31 8.83
C THR A 84 -22.20 -21.29 8.42
N LYS A 85 -22.10 -22.51 8.87
CA LYS A 85 -23.12 -23.52 8.60
C LYS A 85 -24.45 -23.15 9.27
N GLU A 86 -24.38 -22.53 10.45
CA GLU A 86 -25.51 -22.22 11.32
C GLU A 86 -26.27 -20.98 10.91
N THR A 87 -25.54 -19.95 10.50
CA THR A 87 -26.13 -18.61 10.21
C THR A 87 -26.28 -18.30 8.73
N GLY A 88 -25.61 -19.06 7.85
CA GLY A 88 -25.47 -18.66 6.46
C GLY A 88 -24.46 -17.51 6.28
N TRP A 89 -24.60 -16.72 5.20
CA TRP A 89 -23.78 -15.54 4.96
C TRP A 89 -24.11 -14.44 5.96
N LEU A 90 -23.05 -13.92 6.62
CA LEU A 90 -23.14 -12.76 7.50
C LEU A 90 -23.00 -11.46 6.72
N GLU A 91 -23.25 -10.34 7.38
CA GLU A 91 -23.10 -9.00 6.79
C GLU A 91 -21.67 -8.72 6.35
N GLU A 92 -21.52 -7.78 5.40
CA GLU A 92 -20.21 -7.34 4.92
C GLU A 92 -19.53 -6.47 5.96
N VAL A 93 -18.24 -6.75 6.20
CA VAL A 93 -17.36 -5.94 7.04
C VAL A 93 -16.38 -5.21 6.15
N ARG A 94 -16.05 -3.98 6.50
CA ARG A 94 -15.07 -3.15 5.80
C ARG A 94 -13.82 -2.94 6.66
N ASN A 95 -12.66 -3.18 6.10
CA ASN A 95 -11.35 -2.99 6.76
C ASN A 95 -11.30 -3.68 8.14
N LEU A 96 -11.04 -2.90 9.19
CA LEU A 96 -11.03 -3.36 10.59
C LEU A 96 -12.16 -2.71 11.42
N GLU A 97 -13.27 -2.35 10.78
CA GLU A 97 -14.41 -1.75 11.48
C GLU A 97 -15.08 -2.75 12.44
N ASP A 98 -15.04 -4.04 12.06
CA ASP A 98 -15.52 -5.14 12.88
C ASP A 98 -14.83 -6.45 12.46
N TYR A 99 -15.09 -7.54 13.17
CA TYR A 99 -14.68 -8.88 12.77
C TYR A 99 -15.77 -9.57 11.94
N ALA A 100 -15.38 -10.36 10.93
CA ALA A 100 -16.31 -11.20 10.21
C ALA A 100 -16.39 -12.58 10.88
N GLY A 101 -17.55 -12.90 11.41
CA GLY A 101 -17.78 -14.17 12.08
C GLY A 101 -18.86 -14.09 13.14
N TYR A 102 -19.11 -15.20 13.79
CA TYR A 102 -20.02 -15.28 14.95
C TYR A 102 -19.38 -16.15 16.02
N LYS A 103 -19.33 -15.65 17.24
CA LYS A 103 -18.67 -16.35 18.36
C LYS A 103 -19.25 -17.73 18.54
N GLY A 104 -18.39 -18.73 18.49
CA GLY A 104 -18.77 -20.14 18.68
C GLY A 104 -19.16 -20.89 17.40
N TYR A 105 -19.28 -20.19 16.27
CA TYR A 105 -19.57 -20.80 14.97
C TYR A 105 -18.35 -20.84 14.07
N ALA A 106 -18.10 -21.97 13.45
CA ALA A 106 -16.97 -22.11 12.55
C ALA A 106 -17.27 -21.52 11.17
N VAL A 107 -16.31 -20.79 10.63
CA VAL A 107 -16.39 -20.26 9.27
C VAL A 107 -16.18 -21.38 8.25
N THR A 108 -17.01 -21.39 7.22
CA THR A 108 -16.97 -22.41 6.15
C THR A 108 -16.64 -21.82 4.78
N ASP A 109 -16.90 -20.54 4.57
CA ASP A 109 -16.69 -19.86 3.30
C ASP A 109 -16.40 -18.37 3.51
N ILE A 110 -15.68 -17.75 2.57
CA ILE A 110 -15.35 -16.34 2.61
C ILE A 110 -15.47 -15.72 1.21
N ALA A 111 -15.96 -14.51 1.13
CA ALA A 111 -15.89 -13.65 -0.04
C ALA A 111 -15.11 -12.37 0.31
N VAL A 112 -14.18 -11.96 -0.57
CA VAL A 112 -13.31 -10.79 -0.36
C VAL A 112 -13.26 -9.96 -1.64
N ARG A 113 -13.33 -8.64 -1.51
CA ARG A 113 -13.14 -7.67 -2.58
C ARG A 113 -12.43 -6.41 -2.09
N ALA A 114 -11.87 -5.64 -3.01
CA ALA A 114 -11.40 -4.28 -2.75
C ALA A 114 -12.14 -3.28 -3.66
N ASN A 115 -12.22 -2.00 -3.25
CA ASN A 115 -12.80 -0.95 -4.08
C ASN A 115 -11.89 -0.56 -5.25
N HIS A 116 -10.56 -0.75 -5.11
CA HIS A 116 -9.57 -0.53 -6.15
C HIS A 116 -8.64 -1.73 -6.23
N GLY A 117 -8.24 -2.11 -7.43
CA GLY A 117 -7.42 -3.29 -7.67
C GLY A 117 -8.24 -4.58 -7.73
N SER A 118 -7.53 -5.69 -7.63
CA SER A 118 -8.13 -7.03 -7.64
C SER A 118 -7.61 -7.88 -6.50
N VAL A 119 -8.44 -8.80 -6.03
CA VAL A 119 -8.12 -9.75 -4.97
C VAL A 119 -8.19 -11.15 -5.54
N ARG A 120 -7.20 -11.99 -5.22
CA ARG A 120 -7.24 -13.42 -5.46
C ARG A 120 -7.02 -14.15 -4.16
N TYR A 121 -7.89 -15.08 -3.82
CA TYR A 121 -7.87 -15.72 -2.53
C TYR A 121 -8.33 -17.18 -2.57
N ARG A 122 -7.93 -17.95 -1.57
CA ARG A 122 -8.36 -19.33 -1.35
C ARG A 122 -8.39 -19.68 0.12
N VAL A 123 -8.99 -20.79 0.45
CA VAL A 123 -9.08 -21.33 1.81
C VAL A 123 -8.54 -22.75 1.90
N HIS A 124 -8.02 -23.11 3.06
CA HIS A 124 -7.71 -24.47 3.43
C HIS A 124 -8.85 -25.06 4.26
N VAL A 125 -9.28 -26.24 3.90
CA VAL A 125 -10.34 -26.96 4.61
C VAL A 125 -9.73 -27.76 5.76
N LYS A 126 -10.25 -27.58 6.96
CA LYS A 126 -9.76 -28.27 8.16
C LYS A 126 -9.72 -29.80 7.95
N GLY A 127 -8.53 -30.37 8.14
CA GLY A 127 -8.29 -31.80 7.90
C GLY A 127 -8.37 -32.21 6.41
N GLY A 128 -8.28 -31.25 5.49
CA GLY A 128 -8.38 -31.48 4.06
C GLY A 128 -7.23 -30.85 3.28
N LYS A 129 -7.55 -30.09 2.25
CA LYS A 129 -6.57 -29.44 1.34
C LYS A 129 -6.98 -28.02 1.03
N TRP A 130 -6.06 -27.26 0.43
CA TRP A 130 -6.34 -25.97 -0.19
C TRP A 130 -7.33 -26.14 -1.34
N LEU A 131 -8.35 -25.29 -1.36
CA LEU A 131 -9.26 -25.18 -2.50
C LEU A 131 -8.65 -24.31 -3.59
N PRO A 132 -9.18 -24.37 -4.82
CA PRO A 132 -8.75 -23.46 -5.91
C PRO A 132 -8.88 -21.99 -5.53
N TYR A 133 -8.05 -21.15 -6.16
CA TYR A 133 -8.19 -19.71 -6.05
C TYR A 133 -9.46 -19.20 -6.71
N VAL A 134 -10.05 -18.20 -6.11
CA VAL A 134 -11.16 -17.40 -6.64
C VAL A 134 -10.77 -15.92 -6.64
N SER A 135 -11.45 -15.12 -7.45
CA SER A 135 -11.20 -13.67 -7.56
C SER A 135 -12.49 -12.84 -7.59
N GLY A 136 -13.65 -13.48 -7.62
CA GLY A 136 -14.95 -12.81 -7.61
C GLY A 136 -15.44 -12.48 -6.21
N TYR A 137 -16.57 -11.77 -6.16
CA TYR A 137 -17.31 -11.43 -4.96
C TYR A 137 -18.81 -11.60 -5.21
N ASP A 138 -19.25 -12.84 -5.24
CA ASP A 138 -20.67 -13.20 -5.39
C ASP A 138 -21.00 -14.42 -4.53
N THR A 139 -21.78 -14.24 -3.51
CA THR A 139 -22.18 -15.29 -2.57
C THR A 139 -23.09 -16.37 -3.17
N LYS A 140 -23.57 -16.17 -4.39
CA LYS A 140 -24.41 -17.14 -5.13
C LYS A 140 -23.62 -17.94 -6.17
N GLU A 141 -22.41 -17.49 -6.51
CA GLU A 141 -21.56 -18.10 -7.54
C GLU A 141 -20.44 -18.92 -6.89
N SER A 142 -20.57 -20.23 -6.82
CA SER A 142 -19.67 -21.12 -6.08
C SER A 142 -18.34 -21.42 -6.79
N LYS A 143 -18.22 -21.15 -8.11
CA LYS A 143 -17.00 -21.47 -8.85
C LYS A 143 -15.91 -20.42 -8.67
N ASN A 144 -16.27 -19.14 -8.62
CA ASN A 144 -15.31 -18.06 -8.50
C ASN A 144 -15.78 -16.90 -7.61
N GLY A 145 -17.02 -16.88 -7.14
CA GLY A 145 -17.59 -15.79 -6.36
C GLY A 145 -17.17 -15.77 -4.90
N TYR A 146 -16.78 -16.91 -4.33
CA TYR A 146 -16.30 -17.04 -2.96
C TYR A 146 -15.41 -18.28 -2.79
N ALA A 147 -14.56 -18.29 -1.78
CA ALA A 147 -13.73 -19.44 -1.42
C ALA A 147 -14.37 -20.22 -0.27
N GLY A 148 -14.55 -21.51 -0.48
CA GLY A 148 -15.13 -22.42 0.49
C GLY A 148 -15.99 -23.50 -0.18
N ASN A 149 -16.45 -24.47 0.58
CA ASN A 149 -17.31 -25.56 0.12
C ASN A 149 -18.27 -26.04 1.21
N GLY A 150 -18.57 -25.20 2.19
CA GLY A 150 -19.44 -25.51 3.34
C GLY A 150 -18.77 -26.34 4.43
N ARG A 151 -17.48 -26.69 4.31
CA ARG A 151 -16.69 -27.34 5.37
C ARG A 151 -15.90 -26.32 6.14
N VAL A 152 -15.64 -26.58 7.40
CA VAL A 152 -14.84 -25.71 8.27
C VAL A 152 -13.49 -25.40 7.64
N ILE A 153 -13.11 -24.13 7.61
CA ILE A 153 -11.81 -23.67 7.16
C ILE A 153 -10.90 -23.37 8.35
N ASP A 154 -9.59 -23.54 8.18
CA ASP A 154 -8.58 -23.29 9.21
C ASP A 154 -7.44 -22.39 8.72
N ALA A 155 -7.39 -22.05 7.42
CA ALA A 155 -6.46 -21.07 6.88
C ALA A 155 -7.03 -20.37 5.65
N ILE A 156 -6.55 -19.14 5.43
CA ILE A 156 -6.90 -18.29 4.29
C ILE A 156 -5.58 -17.77 3.68
N GLU A 157 -5.54 -17.71 2.36
CA GLU A 157 -4.47 -17.08 1.61
C GLU A 157 -5.07 -16.03 0.66
N ILE A 158 -4.56 -14.80 0.74
CA ILE A 158 -5.08 -13.65 -0.02
C ILE A 158 -3.93 -12.93 -0.69
N TYR A 159 -4.09 -12.61 -1.98
CA TYR A 159 -3.22 -11.74 -2.75
C TYR A 159 -3.99 -10.52 -3.23
N TYR A 160 -3.41 -9.35 -3.04
CA TYR A 160 -3.94 -8.10 -3.56
C TYR A 160 -3.05 -7.57 -4.68
N TYR A 161 -3.67 -7.14 -5.76
CA TYR A 161 -2.99 -6.55 -6.92
C TYR A 161 -3.37 -5.08 -7.05
N THR A 162 -2.38 -4.21 -6.83
CA THR A 162 -2.54 -2.76 -6.96
C THR A 162 -2.58 -2.37 -8.43
N PRO A 163 -3.58 -1.61 -8.89
CA PRO A 163 -3.58 -1.00 -10.23
C PRO A 163 -2.42 -0.01 -10.38
N GLU A 164 -1.85 0.07 -11.57
CA GLU A 164 -0.78 1.04 -11.84
C GLU A 164 -1.22 2.50 -11.60
N SER A 165 -2.46 2.81 -11.89
CA SER A 165 -3.05 4.14 -11.69
C SER A 165 -2.98 4.68 -10.26
N ILE A 166 -2.79 3.80 -9.27
CA ILE A 166 -2.69 4.17 -7.86
C ILE A 166 -1.35 3.79 -7.22
N ARG A 167 -0.43 3.17 -7.97
CA ARG A 167 0.94 2.91 -7.53
C ARG A 167 1.80 4.16 -7.70
N PRO A 168 2.75 4.39 -6.82
CA PRO A 168 3.06 3.76 -5.52
C PRO A 168 2.31 4.38 -4.35
N TYR A 169 1.32 5.21 -4.59
CA TYR A 169 0.72 6.13 -3.65
C TYR A 169 -0.52 5.59 -2.93
N GLN A 170 -0.74 4.31 -3.02
CA GLN A 170 -1.87 3.72 -2.28
C GLN A 170 -1.61 3.73 -0.79
N LYS A 171 -2.62 4.13 -0.03
CA LYS A 171 -2.69 3.96 1.42
C LYS A 171 -3.63 2.81 1.71
N ILE A 172 -3.09 1.72 2.24
CA ILE A 172 -3.90 0.61 2.74
C ILE A 172 -4.26 0.95 4.19
N LYS A 173 -5.53 1.13 4.47
CA LYS A 173 -6.02 1.18 5.85
C LYS A 173 -6.33 -0.25 6.28
N TYR A 174 -5.59 -0.71 7.26
CA TYR A 174 -5.85 -1.97 7.96
C TYR A 174 -6.83 -1.74 9.09
#